data_d1d4101aca33af65462e23e781df80e3
#
_entry.id   d1d4101aca33af65462e23e781df80e3
#
_cell.length_a   1.000
_cell.length_b   1.000
_cell.length_c   1.000
_cell.angle_alpha   90.00
_cell.angle_beta   90.00
_cell.angle_gamma   90.00
#
_symmetry.space_group_name_H-M   'P 1'
#
loop_
_entity.id
_entity.type
_entity.pdbx_description
1 polymer ?
#
loop_
_entity_poly.entity_id
_entity_poly.type
_entity_poly.pdbx_seq_one_letter_code
_entity_poly.pdbx_strand_id
1 'polypeptide(L)'
;MLFHTLTTLLAVATCAAGAPLEKRAVVPHDSLSPHAESIRTGAEGTAIKTFEPYLHIAHGCQPYPAVDDQGNVSGGLQDSGSSTGGCRDETKGQTYVRGGAYRGRYAIMYAWYMPKDQPNSGNVAGGHRHDWEHIVVWLDDANKANPTLLGAAASSHSGYTTTKTPQTIDGTHPQVEYFTNFPTDHELQFKTSPGKEYPMWDWATMPDVTKNALATTNWGKANVPFIDANWEPKLDKAWVE
;
A
#
# COMPACT_ATOMS: atom_id res chain seq x y z
N MET A 1 -36.10 53.52 43.32
CA MET A 1 -36.65 52.55 42.33
C MET A 1 -35.57 52.26 41.32
N LEU A 2 -34.86 51.13 41.49
CA LEU A 2 -33.85 50.65 40.52
C LEU A 2 -34.50 49.64 39.57
N PHE A 3 -34.51 49.96 38.28
CA PHE A 3 -34.94 49.04 37.24
C PHE A 3 -33.74 48.20 36.79
N HIS A 4 -33.82 46.87 37.02
CA HIS A 4 -32.83 45.95 36.44
C HIS A 4 -33.38 45.43 35.08
N THR A 5 -32.69 45.76 34.03
CA THR A 5 -32.96 45.24 32.70
C THR A 5 -32.23 43.88 32.55
N LEU A 6 -32.99 42.82 32.41
CA LEU A 6 -32.50 41.46 32.15
C LEU A 6 -32.29 41.33 30.63
N THR A 7 -31.01 41.23 30.17
CA THR A 7 -30.69 40.95 28.76
C THR A 7 -30.58 39.44 28.56
N THR A 8 -31.52 38.87 27.85
CA THR A 8 -31.50 37.44 27.49
C THR A 8 -30.62 37.24 26.26
N LEU A 9 -29.49 36.54 26.41
CA LEU A 9 -28.66 36.10 25.28
C LEU A 9 -29.30 34.85 24.65
N LEU A 10 -29.70 34.97 23.38
CA LEU A 10 -30.18 33.85 22.58
C LEU A 10 -28.95 33.19 21.92
N ALA A 11 -28.56 31.99 22.39
CA ALA A 11 -27.53 31.20 21.76
C ALA A 11 -28.12 30.49 20.52
N VAL A 12 -27.71 30.90 19.35
CA VAL A 12 -28.03 30.20 18.07
C VAL A 12 -27.09 29.01 17.93
N ALA A 13 -27.59 27.80 18.15
CA ALA A 13 -26.84 26.58 17.81
C ALA A 13 -26.90 26.36 16.31
N THR A 14 -25.77 26.60 15.60
CA THR A 14 -25.61 26.21 14.22
C THR A 14 -25.34 24.71 14.16
N CYS A 15 -26.32 23.93 13.78
CA CYS A 15 -26.10 22.54 13.36
C CYS A 15 -25.30 22.56 12.05
N ALA A 16 -24.03 22.17 12.12
CA ALA A 16 -23.26 21.83 10.94
C ALA A 16 -23.92 20.58 10.32
N ALA A 17 -24.67 20.76 9.24
CA ALA A 17 -25.13 19.66 8.42
C ALA A 17 -23.89 19.00 7.82
N GLY A 18 -23.51 17.83 8.31
CA GLY A 18 -22.48 17.01 7.68
C GLY A 18 -22.89 16.76 6.22
N ALA A 19 -21.97 17.06 5.27
CA ALA A 19 -22.18 16.70 3.89
C ALA A 19 -22.50 15.19 3.81
N PRO A 20 -23.45 14.76 2.97
CA PRO A 20 -23.72 13.34 2.80
C PRO A 20 -22.42 12.67 2.36
N LEU A 21 -22.03 11.60 3.08
CA LEU A 21 -20.94 10.73 2.65
C LEU A 21 -21.32 10.18 1.28
N GLU A 22 -20.65 10.66 0.23
CA GLU A 22 -20.82 10.08 -1.10
C GLU A 22 -20.53 8.59 -1.03
N LYS A 23 -21.48 7.80 -1.55
CA LYS A 23 -21.40 6.35 -1.52
C LYS A 23 -20.26 5.93 -2.45
N ARG A 24 -19.14 5.46 -1.87
CA ARG A 24 -18.03 4.86 -2.62
C ARG A 24 -18.55 3.90 -3.68
N ALA A 25 -18.04 4.01 -4.89
CA ALA A 25 -18.34 3.06 -5.94
C ALA A 25 -17.27 1.94 -5.96
N VAL A 26 -17.74 0.71 -6.18
CA VAL A 26 -16.87 -0.37 -6.63
C VAL A 26 -16.87 -0.31 -8.14
N VAL A 27 -15.69 -0.11 -8.74
CA VAL A 27 -15.54 0.11 -10.18
C VAL A 27 -14.74 -1.03 -10.82
N PRO A 28 -14.85 -1.23 -12.16
CA PRO A 28 -14.03 -2.22 -12.86
C PRO A 28 -12.54 -2.05 -12.51
N HIS A 29 -11.81 -3.16 -12.36
CA HIS A 29 -10.41 -3.20 -11.91
C HIS A 29 -9.45 -2.36 -12.76
N ASP A 30 -9.77 -2.16 -14.02
CA ASP A 30 -8.99 -1.45 -15.03
C ASP A 30 -9.47 0.00 -15.30
N SER A 31 -10.54 0.44 -14.63
CA SER A 31 -11.09 1.79 -14.82
C SER A 31 -10.37 2.87 -14.01
N LEU A 32 -9.71 2.50 -12.92
CA LEU A 32 -8.90 3.42 -12.13
C LEU A 32 -7.61 3.77 -12.88
N SER A 33 -7.18 5.02 -12.75
CA SER A 33 -5.86 5.47 -13.22
C SER A 33 -4.88 5.56 -12.05
N PRO A 34 -3.58 5.28 -12.27
CA PRO A 34 -2.58 5.53 -11.25
C PRO A 34 -2.64 6.98 -10.77
N HIS A 35 -2.59 7.17 -9.47
CA HIS A 35 -2.42 8.50 -8.89
C HIS A 35 -1.01 9.00 -9.24
N ALA A 36 -0.89 10.26 -9.63
CA ALA A 36 0.42 10.88 -9.83
C ALA A 36 1.26 10.78 -8.55
N GLU A 37 2.58 10.70 -8.69
CA GLU A 37 3.45 10.60 -7.51
C GLU A 37 3.14 11.71 -6.49
N SER A 38 2.86 11.30 -5.26
CA SER A 38 2.53 12.19 -4.16
C SER A 38 3.15 11.67 -2.87
N ILE A 39 4.27 12.26 -2.49
CA ILE A 39 5.09 11.89 -1.34
C ILE A 39 5.19 13.08 -0.40
N ARG A 40 5.16 12.84 0.91
CA ARG A 40 5.41 13.86 1.93
C ARG A 40 6.73 14.58 1.65
N THR A 41 6.83 15.84 2.06
CA THR A 41 8.05 16.64 1.93
C THR A 41 9.04 16.38 3.07
N GLY A 42 10.27 16.92 2.94
CA GLY A 42 11.31 16.82 3.96
C GLY A 42 12.15 15.55 3.91
N ALA A 43 12.93 15.32 4.95
CA ALA A 43 13.90 14.22 5.01
C ALA A 43 13.24 12.84 4.87
N GLU A 44 12.10 12.63 5.52
CA GLU A 44 11.33 11.37 5.39
C GLU A 44 10.88 11.11 3.96
N GLY A 45 10.36 12.15 3.26
CA GLY A 45 9.97 12.02 1.85
C GLY A 45 11.16 11.73 0.94
N THR A 46 12.31 12.34 1.22
CA THR A 46 13.57 12.02 0.52
C THR A 46 13.97 10.56 0.75
N ALA A 47 13.93 10.09 2.00
CA ALA A 47 14.23 8.69 2.32
C ALA A 47 13.27 7.72 1.62
N ILE A 48 11.97 8.03 1.59
CA ILE A 48 10.97 7.22 0.87
C ILE A 48 11.35 7.07 -0.62
N LYS A 49 11.76 8.14 -1.29
CA LYS A 49 12.19 8.09 -2.69
C LYS A 49 13.51 7.35 -2.87
N THR A 50 14.48 7.58 -2.00
CA THR A 50 15.83 7.00 -2.08
C THR A 50 15.81 5.48 -1.93
N PHE A 51 14.88 4.94 -1.14
CA PHE A 51 14.81 3.50 -0.85
C PHE A 51 13.62 2.81 -1.53
N GLU A 52 13.03 3.41 -2.56
CA GLU A 52 11.96 2.77 -3.34
C GLU A 52 12.46 1.46 -3.95
N PRO A 53 11.77 0.33 -3.76
CA PRO A 53 12.20 -0.94 -4.31
C PRO A 53 11.81 -1.09 -5.78
N TYR A 54 12.66 -1.80 -6.55
CA TYR A 54 12.31 -2.29 -7.88
C TYR A 54 11.50 -3.56 -7.78
N LEU A 55 10.30 -3.55 -8.35
CA LEU A 55 9.41 -4.71 -8.41
C LEU A 55 9.49 -5.39 -9.77
N HIS A 56 9.90 -6.65 -9.80
CA HIS A 56 9.79 -7.54 -10.95
C HIS A 56 8.51 -8.37 -10.86
N ILE A 57 7.75 -8.47 -11.95
CA ILE A 57 6.57 -9.33 -12.06
C ILE A 57 6.92 -10.55 -12.88
N ALA A 58 7.29 -11.66 -12.22
CA ALA A 58 7.60 -12.92 -12.89
C ALA A 58 6.32 -13.64 -13.34
N HIS A 59 5.30 -13.66 -12.49
CA HIS A 59 4.03 -14.32 -12.74
C HIS A 59 2.85 -13.42 -12.36
N GLY A 60 1.62 -13.81 -12.71
CA GLY A 60 0.40 -13.13 -12.26
C GLY A 60 0.17 -11.75 -12.87
N CYS A 61 -0.50 -10.91 -12.12
CA CYS A 61 -0.92 -9.56 -12.51
C CYS A 61 0.17 -8.51 -12.32
N GLN A 62 0.11 -7.43 -13.10
CA GLN A 62 0.80 -6.18 -12.78
C GLN A 62 0.13 -5.51 -11.56
N PRO A 63 0.83 -4.66 -10.79
CA PRO A 63 0.20 -3.85 -9.76
C PRO A 63 -0.72 -2.82 -10.41
N TYR A 64 -1.93 -2.70 -9.87
CA TYR A 64 -2.97 -1.78 -10.36
C TYR A 64 -3.35 -0.80 -9.26
N PRO A 65 -4.03 0.33 -9.58
CA PRO A 65 -4.66 1.16 -8.56
C PRO A 65 -5.77 0.38 -7.85
N ALA A 66 -5.74 0.41 -6.52
CA ALA A 66 -6.79 -0.17 -5.69
C ALA A 66 -7.91 0.82 -5.39
N VAL A 67 -7.59 2.13 -5.42
CA VAL A 67 -8.47 3.21 -4.98
C VAL A 67 -8.11 4.51 -5.71
N ASP A 68 -9.08 5.43 -5.86
CA ASP A 68 -8.85 6.79 -6.31
C ASP A 68 -8.96 7.83 -5.18
N ASP A 69 -8.81 9.11 -5.51
CA ASP A 69 -8.88 10.23 -4.57
C ASP A 69 -10.32 10.59 -4.13
N GLN A 70 -11.34 10.03 -4.78
CA GLN A 70 -12.74 10.09 -4.37
C GLN A 70 -13.15 8.90 -3.50
N GLY A 71 -12.25 7.94 -3.28
CA GLY A 71 -12.53 6.74 -2.50
C GLY A 71 -13.27 5.65 -3.26
N ASN A 72 -13.37 5.72 -4.61
CA ASN A 72 -13.83 4.59 -5.39
C ASN A 72 -12.78 3.48 -5.35
N VAL A 73 -13.23 2.23 -5.31
CA VAL A 73 -12.35 1.07 -5.11
C VAL A 73 -12.42 0.11 -6.29
N SER A 74 -11.28 -0.51 -6.60
CA SER A 74 -11.21 -1.58 -7.60
C SER A 74 -12.08 -2.76 -7.20
N GLY A 75 -12.91 -3.24 -8.11
CA GLY A 75 -13.68 -4.47 -7.93
C GLY A 75 -12.85 -5.73 -8.08
N GLY A 76 -11.57 -5.61 -8.42
CA GLY A 76 -10.69 -6.76 -8.67
C GLY A 76 -11.13 -7.64 -9.84
N LEU A 77 -10.46 -8.76 -9.98
CA LEU A 77 -10.76 -9.79 -10.96
C LEU A 77 -11.12 -11.11 -10.29
N GLN A 78 -11.94 -11.91 -10.95
CA GLN A 78 -12.13 -13.29 -10.55
C GLN A 78 -10.86 -14.11 -10.82
N ASP A 79 -10.57 -15.01 -9.92
CA ASP A 79 -9.50 -15.99 -9.98
C ASP A 79 -9.83 -17.15 -10.93
N SER A 80 -10.16 -16.84 -12.19
CA SER A 80 -10.60 -17.78 -13.21
C SER A 80 -9.96 -17.50 -14.56
N GLY A 81 -9.95 -18.51 -15.43
CA GLY A 81 -9.36 -18.39 -16.76
C GLY A 81 -7.84 -18.34 -16.74
N SER A 82 -7.24 -17.45 -17.52
CA SER A 82 -5.79 -17.25 -17.53
C SER A 82 -5.30 -16.54 -16.27
N SER A 83 -4.20 -17.02 -15.68
CA SER A 83 -3.58 -16.39 -14.49
C SER A 83 -3.22 -14.92 -14.71
N THR A 84 -2.93 -14.52 -15.93
CA THR A 84 -2.56 -13.15 -16.33
C THR A 84 -3.66 -12.41 -17.10
N GLY A 85 -4.79 -13.06 -17.36
CA GLY A 85 -5.86 -12.49 -18.18
C GLY A 85 -6.46 -11.23 -17.57
N GLY A 86 -6.50 -10.14 -18.36
CA GLY A 86 -7.11 -8.86 -17.97
C GLY A 86 -6.29 -8.00 -17.01
N CYS A 87 -5.04 -8.36 -16.66
CA CYS A 87 -4.27 -7.62 -15.66
C CYS A 87 -2.77 -7.47 -15.98
N ARG A 88 -2.43 -7.32 -17.26
CA ARG A 88 -1.03 -7.14 -17.71
C ARG A 88 -0.74 -5.77 -18.28
N ASP A 89 -1.61 -4.79 -18.07
CA ASP A 89 -1.37 -3.42 -18.52
C ASP A 89 -0.34 -2.75 -17.61
N GLU A 90 0.87 -2.61 -18.10
CA GLU A 90 2.00 -2.01 -17.38
C GLU A 90 1.84 -0.50 -17.15
N THR A 91 0.90 0.15 -17.83
CA THR A 91 0.61 1.59 -17.63
C THR A 91 -0.21 1.86 -16.39
N LYS A 92 -0.77 0.82 -15.77
CA LYS A 92 -1.58 0.89 -14.55
C LYS A 92 -0.77 0.84 -13.26
N GLY A 93 0.55 0.72 -13.33
CA GLY A 93 1.39 0.53 -12.15
C GLY A 93 1.23 1.60 -11.07
N GLN A 94 1.03 1.16 -9.81
CA GLN A 94 0.92 2.02 -8.64
C GLN A 94 1.63 1.39 -7.45
N THR A 95 2.47 2.17 -6.76
CA THR A 95 3.03 1.85 -5.44
C THR A 95 2.32 2.65 -4.37
N TYR A 96 1.92 2.01 -3.30
CA TYR A 96 1.45 2.64 -2.07
C TYR A 96 2.58 2.64 -1.06
N VAL A 97 2.76 3.72 -0.32
CA VAL A 97 3.85 3.80 0.65
C VAL A 97 3.40 4.41 1.97
N ARG A 98 3.94 3.88 3.07
CA ARG A 98 3.83 4.47 4.40
C ARG A 98 5.18 4.41 5.10
N GLY A 99 5.65 5.55 5.62
CA GLY A 99 6.84 5.63 6.44
C GLY A 99 6.52 6.08 7.86
N GLY A 100 7.28 5.60 8.83
CA GLY A 100 7.15 6.01 10.23
C GLY A 100 8.20 5.44 11.16
N ALA A 101 8.44 6.12 12.29
CA ALA A 101 9.33 5.64 13.33
C ALA A 101 8.72 4.41 14.05
N TYR A 102 9.54 3.39 14.30
CA TYR A 102 9.13 2.19 14.99
C TYR A 102 10.31 1.57 15.74
N ARG A 103 10.18 1.40 17.06
CA ARG A 103 11.20 0.78 17.95
C ARG A 103 12.63 1.28 17.75
N GLY A 104 12.79 2.60 17.57
CA GLY A 104 14.10 3.24 17.42
C GLY A 104 14.72 3.14 16.02
N ARG A 105 13.97 2.64 15.05
CA ARG A 105 14.29 2.64 13.61
C ARG A 105 13.23 3.41 12.83
N TYR A 106 13.48 3.61 11.57
CA TYR A 106 12.47 4.13 10.63
C TYR A 106 12.06 3.01 9.67
N ALA A 107 10.77 2.71 9.62
CA ALA A 107 10.20 1.73 8.71
C ALA A 107 9.59 2.43 7.50
N ILE A 108 9.87 1.91 6.30
CA ILE A 108 9.15 2.30 5.08
C ILE A 108 8.52 1.03 4.49
N MET A 109 7.21 1.01 4.43
CA MET A 109 6.45 -0.08 3.80
C MET A 109 6.00 0.37 2.42
N TYR A 110 6.44 -0.34 1.39
CA TYR A 110 5.96 -0.19 0.02
C TYR A 110 5.04 -1.36 -0.30
N ALA A 111 3.87 -1.07 -0.85
CA ALA A 111 2.84 -2.06 -1.09
C ALA A 111 2.25 -1.95 -2.50
N TRP A 112 1.86 -3.08 -3.04
CA TRP A 112 1.25 -3.21 -4.36
C TRP A 112 -0.05 -3.99 -4.28
N TYR A 113 -1.03 -3.55 -5.06
CA TYR A 113 -2.30 -4.22 -5.21
C TYR A 113 -2.37 -4.91 -6.57
N MET A 114 -2.66 -6.20 -6.59
CA MET A 114 -2.96 -6.96 -7.79
C MET A 114 -4.46 -7.27 -7.84
N PRO A 115 -5.13 -7.11 -9.00
CA PRO A 115 -6.58 -7.34 -9.10
C PRO A 115 -7.03 -8.75 -8.75
N LYS A 116 -6.15 -9.74 -8.88
CA LYS A 116 -6.34 -11.12 -8.42
C LYS A 116 -5.00 -11.77 -8.10
N ASP A 117 -5.03 -12.76 -7.21
CA ASP A 117 -4.03 -13.79 -7.08
C ASP A 117 -4.54 -15.06 -7.75
N GLN A 118 -3.79 -15.60 -8.70
CA GLN A 118 -4.13 -16.83 -9.41
C GLN A 118 -2.84 -17.53 -9.83
N PRO A 119 -2.40 -18.56 -9.08
CA PRO A 119 -1.08 -19.18 -9.27
C PRO A 119 -0.96 -19.92 -10.61
N ASN A 120 -2.07 -20.39 -11.16
CA ASN A 120 -2.10 -21.07 -12.45
C ASN A 120 -3.41 -20.81 -13.21
N SER A 121 -3.40 -21.08 -14.51
CA SER A 121 -4.60 -20.96 -15.33
C SER A 121 -5.61 -22.06 -14.97
N GLY A 122 -6.90 -21.71 -14.96
CA GLY A 122 -8.00 -22.61 -14.64
C GLY A 122 -8.32 -22.75 -13.16
N ASN A 123 -7.67 -22.00 -12.27
CA ASN A 123 -7.91 -22.00 -10.82
C ASN A 123 -7.85 -23.39 -10.15
N VAL A 124 -6.85 -24.18 -10.49
CA VAL A 124 -6.67 -25.54 -9.97
C VAL A 124 -6.09 -25.55 -8.55
N ALA A 125 -5.46 -24.46 -8.11
CA ALA A 125 -4.72 -24.34 -6.86
C ALA A 125 -5.12 -23.12 -6.01
N GLY A 126 -6.40 -22.76 -5.97
CA GLY A 126 -6.95 -21.92 -4.91
C GLY A 126 -6.57 -20.44 -4.93
N GLY A 127 -6.70 -19.75 -6.05
CA GLY A 127 -6.55 -18.29 -6.11
C GLY A 127 -7.64 -17.50 -5.38
N HIS A 128 -7.57 -16.20 -5.45
CA HIS A 128 -8.58 -15.29 -4.89
C HIS A 128 -8.60 -13.93 -5.60
N ARG A 129 -9.76 -13.29 -5.54
CA ARG A 129 -9.92 -11.90 -5.93
C ARG A 129 -9.16 -11.01 -4.96
N HIS A 130 -8.52 -9.98 -5.47
CA HIS A 130 -7.65 -9.05 -4.75
C HIS A 130 -6.40 -9.71 -4.17
N ASP A 131 -5.30 -9.02 -4.26
CA ASP A 131 -4.06 -9.39 -3.61
C ASP A 131 -3.32 -8.13 -3.15
N TRP A 132 -2.60 -8.24 -2.02
CA TRP A 132 -1.79 -7.16 -1.46
C TRP A 132 -0.45 -7.72 -1.01
N GLU A 133 0.59 -7.31 -1.72
CA GLU A 133 1.97 -7.64 -1.37
C GLU A 133 2.76 -6.41 -0.98
N HIS A 134 3.77 -6.58 -0.15
CA HIS A 134 4.55 -5.46 0.38
C HIS A 134 5.95 -5.87 0.83
N ILE A 135 6.83 -4.87 0.87
CA ILE A 135 8.15 -4.94 1.49
C ILE A 135 8.24 -3.88 2.58
N VAL A 136 8.89 -4.21 3.68
CA VAL A 136 9.29 -3.23 4.71
C VAL A 136 10.79 -3.03 4.61
N VAL A 137 11.20 -1.80 4.37
CA VAL A 137 12.60 -1.35 4.37
C VAL A 137 12.88 -0.70 5.72
N TRP A 138 13.96 -1.14 6.39
CA TRP A 138 14.34 -0.65 7.70
C TRP A 138 15.56 0.25 7.59
N LEU A 139 15.41 1.48 8.08
CA LEU A 139 16.50 2.47 8.16
C LEU A 139 16.83 2.76 9.63
N ASP A 140 18.05 3.22 9.86
CA ASP A 140 18.47 3.70 11.16
C ASP A 140 17.71 4.99 11.57
N ASP A 141 17.63 5.98 10.69
CA ASP A 141 16.89 7.24 10.90
C ASP A 141 16.70 7.95 9.56
N ALA A 142 15.46 8.17 9.14
CA ALA A 142 15.13 8.86 7.88
C ALA A 142 15.51 10.37 7.89
N ASN A 143 15.77 10.96 9.05
CA ASN A 143 16.15 12.36 9.16
C ASN A 143 17.66 12.60 8.98
N LYS A 144 18.45 11.55 8.88
CA LYS A 144 19.88 11.69 8.55
C LYS A 144 20.08 12.15 7.11
N ALA A 145 21.16 12.87 6.87
CA ALA A 145 21.54 13.24 5.50
C ALA A 145 21.79 12.01 4.61
N ASN A 146 22.30 10.92 5.20
CA ASN A 146 22.52 9.63 4.57
C ASN A 146 21.97 8.54 5.50
N PRO A 147 20.68 8.18 5.40
CA PRO A 147 20.12 7.08 6.15
C PRO A 147 20.80 5.75 5.81
N THR A 148 20.99 4.90 6.80
CA THR A 148 21.59 3.58 6.62
C THR A 148 20.49 2.53 6.45
N LEU A 149 20.56 1.75 5.37
CA LEU A 149 19.71 0.57 5.18
C LEU A 149 20.14 -0.54 6.16
N LEU A 150 19.28 -0.85 7.12
CA LEU A 150 19.53 -1.90 8.13
C LEU A 150 19.06 -3.28 7.69
N GLY A 151 18.17 -3.34 6.71
CA GLY A 151 17.62 -4.57 6.18
C GLY A 151 16.24 -4.38 5.56
N ALA A 152 15.69 -5.47 5.06
CA ALA A 152 14.36 -5.47 4.48
C ALA A 152 13.61 -6.78 4.74
N ALA A 153 12.28 -6.74 4.68
CA ALA A 153 11.38 -7.86 4.88
C ALA A 153 10.31 -7.89 3.77
N ALA A 154 10.32 -8.90 2.95
CA ALA A 154 9.35 -9.12 1.88
C ALA A 154 8.20 -10.02 2.37
N SER A 155 6.96 -9.67 2.08
CA SER A 155 5.78 -10.47 2.44
C SER A 155 5.80 -11.84 1.79
N SER A 156 5.40 -12.85 2.53
CA SER A 156 5.28 -14.23 2.06
C SER A 156 4.13 -14.96 2.77
N HIS A 157 3.72 -16.11 2.25
CA HIS A 157 2.64 -16.92 2.84
C HIS A 157 2.92 -17.32 4.30
N SER A 158 4.17 -17.55 4.66
CA SER A 158 4.58 -17.89 6.01
C SER A 158 4.84 -16.68 6.92
N GLY A 159 4.64 -15.47 6.39
CA GLY A 159 4.89 -14.21 7.10
C GLY A 159 5.82 -13.28 6.33
N TYR A 160 7.12 -13.34 6.56
CA TYR A 160 8.11 -12.52 5.85
C TYR A 160 9.41 -13.29 5.61
N THR A 161 9.98 -13.08 4.43
CA THR A 161 11.39 -13.37 4.17
C THR A 161 12.19 -12.12 4.52
N THR A 162 13.13 -12.24 5.47
CA THR A 162 13.93 -11.12 5.99
C THR A 162 15.38 -11.21 5.56
N THR A 163 16.04 -10.04 5.39
CA THR A 163 17.48 -9.97 5.13
C THR A 163 18.07 -8.68 5.67
N LYS A 164 19.29 -8.74 6.23
CA LYS A 164 20.08 -7.56 6.63
C LYS A 164 20.81 -6.91 5.44
N THR A 165 20.98 -7.66 4.36
CA THR A 165 21.74 -7.26 3.17
C THR A 165 20.93 -7.52 1.91
N PRO A 166 19.80 -6.81 1.69
CA PRO A 166 19.04 -6.96 0.46
C PRO A 166 19.92 -6.61 -0.75
N GLN A 167 19.73 -7.31 -1.86
CA GLN A 167 20.33 -6.88 -3.11
C GLN A 167 19.68 -5.56 -3.52
N THR A 168 20.52 -4.59 -3.89
CA THR A 168 20.06 -3.23 -4.22
C THR A 168 20.61 -2.79 -5.57
N ILE A 169 19.91 -1.89 -6.24
CA ILE A 169 20.43 -1.07 -7.33
C ILE A 169 20.95 0.22 -6.69
N ASP A 170 22.12 0.67 -7.12
CA ASP A 170 22.80 1.91 -6.64
C ASP A 170 22.97 2.00 -5.11
N GLY A 171 22.94 0.85 -4.42
CA GLY A 171 23.15 0.76 -2.98
C GLY A 171 21.93 1.09 -2.12
N THR A 172 20.82 1.52 -2.70
CA THR A 172 19.64 2.03 -1.98
C THR A 172 18.33 1.34 -2.33
N HIS A 173 18.12 0.95 -3.59
CA HIS A 173 16.83 0.41 -4.08
C HIS A 173 16.79 -1.12 -3.95
N PRO A 174 16.09 -1.71 -2.96
CA PRO A 174 15.95 -3.17 -2.86
C PRO A 174 15.26 -3.75 -4.09
N GLN A 175 15.69 -4.94 -4.49
CA GLN A 175 15.10 -5.66 -5.63
C GLN A 175 14.22 -6.80 -5.13
N VAL A 176 12.95 -6.79 -5.51
CA VAL A 176 11.97 -7.83 -5.17
C VAL A 176 11.25 -8.34 -6.40
N GLU A 177 10.78 -9.56 -6.32
CA GLU A 177 10.05 -10.24 -7.39
C GLU A 177 8.72 -10.78 -6.86
N TYR A 178 7.64 -10.49 -7.55
CA TYR A 178 6.32 -11.10 -7.35
C TYR A 178 6.27 -12.38 -8.19
N PHE A 179 6.11 -13.52 -7.54
CA PHE A 179 6.21 -14.83 -8.18
C PHE A 179 5.22 -15.84 -7.57
N THR A 180 4.95 -16.91 -8.29
CA THR A 180 4.17 -18.04 -7.78
C THR A 180 5.09 -19.02 -7.05
N ASN A 181 4.83 -19.29 -5.78
CA ASN A 181 5.50 -20.33 -5.01
C ASN A 181 4.63 -21.59 -4.97
N PHE A 182 4.57 -22.30 -6.11
CA PHE A 182 3.71 -23.49 -6.23
C PHE A 182 4.00 -24.54 -5.14
N PRO A 183 2.97 -25.14 -4.47
CA PRO A 183 1.54 -25.10 -4.81
C PRO A 183 0.75 -23.94 -4.17
N THR A 184 1.39 -22.99 -3.55
CA THR A 184 0.76 -21.81 -2.95
C THR A 184 0.51 -20.72 -4.00
N ASP A 185 -0.12 -19.63 -3.56
CA ASP A 185 -0.42 -18.46 -4.36
C ASP A 185 0.85 -17.60 -4.63
N HIS A 186 0.71 -16.35 -5.01
CA HIS A 186 1.84 -15.46 -5.20
C HIS A 186 2.35 -14.90 -3.86
N GLU A 187 3.64 -14.58 -3.84
CA GLU A 187 4.31 -13.90 -2.74
C GLU A 187 5.50 -13.08 -3.28
N LEU A 188 6.19 -12.33 -2.41
CA LEU A 188 7.42 -11.66 -2.77
C LEU A 188 8.66 -12.47 -2.36
N GLN A 189 9.71 -12.33 -3.16
CA GLN A 189 11.06 -12.78 -2.81
C GLN A 189 12.10 -11.71 -3.17
N PHE A 190 13.25 -11.72 -2.47
CA PHE A 190 14.40 -10.93 -2.91
C PHE A 190 15.06 -11.58 -4.11
N LYS A 191 15.23 -10.81 -5.18
CA LYS A 191 15.85 -11.31 -6.42
C LYS A 191 16.33 -10.17 -7.29
N THR A 192 17.43 -10.40 -8.02
CA THR A 192 18.07 -9.42 -8.89
C THR A 192 17.50 -9.39 -10.32
N SER A 193 16.27 -9.84 -10.52
CA SER A 193 15.58 -9.70 -11.81
C SER A 193 15.32 -8.22 -12.12
N PRO A 194 15.42 -7.81 -13.38
CA PRO A 194 15.07 -6.43 -13.75
C PRO A 194 13.63 -6.12 -13.37
N GLY A 195 13.44 -5.12 -12.51
CA GLY A 195 12.16 -4.65 -12.03
C GLY A 195 11.86 -3.22 -12.50
N LYS A 196 10.76 -2.67 -12.02
CA LYS A 196 10.33 -1.30 -12.26
C LYS A 196 9.95 -0.61 -10.96
N GLU A 197 10.07 0.70 -10.95
CA GLU A 197 9.42 1.59 -10.00
C GLU A 197 8.09 2.05 -10.58
N TYR A 198 7.15 2.39 -9.72
CA TYR A 198 5.84 2.90 -10.11
C TYR A 198 5.52 4.16 -9.31
N PRO A 199 4.70 5.10 -9.82
CA PRO A 199 4.33 6.30 -9.08
C PRO A 199 3.89 5.95 -7.65
N MET A 200 4.50 6.58 -6.66
CA MET A 200 4.20 6.34 -5.25
C MET A 200 3.10 7.25 -4.74
N TRP A 201 2.16 6.68 -4.00
CA TRP A 201 1.16 7.43 -3.24
C TRP A 201 1.34 7.19 -1.74
N ASP A 202 1.83 8.22 -1.05
CA ASP A 202 2.14 8.16 0.38
C ASP A 202 0.86 8.28 1.21
N TRP A 203 0.69 7.37 2.18
CA TRP A 203 -0.38 7.41 3.17
C TRP A 203 -0.56 8.79 3.81
N ALA A 204 0.54 9.51 4.06
CA ALA A 204 0.51 10.85 4.65
C ALA A 204 -0.15 11.90 3.76
N THR A 205 -0.14 11.71 2.43
CA THR A 205 -0.71 12.66 1.46
C THR A 205 -2.08 12.24 0.94
N MET A 206 -2.54 11.03 1.28
CA MET A 206 -3.86 10.55 0.85
C MET A 206 -4.99 11.33 1.53
N PRO A 207 -6.07 11.67 0.80
CA PRO A 207 -7.31 12.17 1.39
C PRO A 207 -7.92 11.18 2.39
N ASP A 208 -8.64 11.68 3.38
CA ASP A 208 -9.28 10.81 4.38
C ASP A 208 -10.32 9.87 3.77
N VAL A 209 -11.00 10.28 2.70
CA VAL A 209 -11.95 9.43 1.96
C VAL A 209 -11.25 8.21 1.35
N THR A 210 -10.04 8.40 0.80
CA THR A 210 -9.19 7.34 0.24
C THR A 210 -8.70 6.39 1.34
N LYS A 211 -8.18 6.94 2.45
CA LYS A 211 -7.74 6.15 3.61
C LYS A 211 -8.89 5.32 4.18
N ASN A 212 -10.05 5.91 4.33
CA ASN A 212 -11.25 5.23 4.80
C ASN A 212 -11.70 4.14 3.82
N ALA A 213 -11.61 4.38 2.51
CA ALA A 213 -11.92 3.39 1.50
C ALA A 213 -10.99 2.16 1.61
N LEU A 214 -9.69 2.37 1.74
CA LEU A 214 -8.69 1.31 1.94
C LEU A 214 -8.96 0.52 3.23
N ALA A 215 -9.30 1.21 4.32
CA ALA A 215 -9.48 0.60 5.65
C ALA A 215 -10.79 -0.18 5.80
N THR A 216 -11.84 0.17 5.06
CA THR A 216 -13.20 -0.38 5.29
C THR A 216 -13.73 -1.21 4.13
N THR A 217 -13.01 -1.32 3.02
CA THR A 217 -13.37 -2.21 1.91
C THR A 217 -13.11 -3.66 2.30
N ASN A 218 -14.03 -4.54 1.91
CA ASN A 218 -13.80 -5.98 2.03
C ASN A 218 -12.93 -6.46 0.84
N TRP A 219 -11.66 -6.67 1.11
CA TRP A 219 -10.68 -7.18 0.14
C TRP A 219 -10.62 -8.71 0.06
N GLY A 220 -11.63 -9.40 0.58
CA GLY A 220 -11.67 -10.86 0.58
C GLY A 220 -10.61 -11.47 1.50
N LYS A 221 -9.72 -12.28 0.94
CA LYS A 221 -8.59 -12.87 1.70
C LYS A 221 -7.39 -11.93 1.84
N ALA A 222 -7.30 -10.92 0.98
CA ALA A 222 -6.21 -9.96 1.00
C ALA A 222 -6.40 -8.89 2.10
N ASN A 223 -5.32 -8.31 2.56
CA ASN A 223 -5.34 -7.28 3.61
C ASN A 223 -4.43 -6.12 3.23
N VAL A 224 -4.97 -4.91 3.24
CA VAL A 224 -4.17 -3.69 3.02
C VAL A 224 -3.14 -3.57 4.15
N PRO A 225 -1.82 -3.66 3.87
CA PRO A 225 -0.83 -3.82 4.92
C PRO A 225 -0.54 -2.53 5.71
N PHE A 226 -0.72 -1.36 5.10
CA PHE A 226 -0.28 -0.06 5.62
C PHE A 226 -1.39 0.78 6.28
N ILE A 227 -2.63 0.29 6.40
CA ILE A 227 -3.70 0.97 7.17
C ILE A 227 -3.40 0.92 8.68
N ASP A 228 -3.98 1.83 9.45
CA ASP A 228 -3.68 1.97 10.89
C ASP A 228 -3.85 0.66 11.66
N ALA A 229 -4.89 -0.11 11.37
CA ALA A 229 -5.15 -1.39 12.04
C ALA A 229 -4.07 -2.46 11.78
N ASN A 230 -3.37 -2.39 10.66
CA ASN A 230 -2.39 -3.40 10.22
C ASN A 230 -0.93 -2.94 10.36
N TRP A 231 -0.69 -1.63 10.44
CA TRP A 231 0.65 -1.04 10.39
C TRP A 231 1.61 -1.67 11.43
N GLU A 232 1.34 -1.49 12.71
CA GLU A 232 2.22 -2.02 13.75
C GLU A 232 2.27 -3.55 13.78
N PRO A 233 1.15 -4.30 13.69
CA PRO A 233 1.19 -5.75 13.62
C PRO A 233 2.01 -6.32 12.45
N LYS A 234 2.05 -5.61 11.31
CA LYS A 234 2.87 -5.99 10.17
C LYS A 234 4.35 -5.68 10.43
N LEU A 235 4.67 -4.52 11.01
CA LEU A 235 6.04 -4.15 11.36
C LEU A 235 6.65 -5.10 12.40
N ASP A 236 5.85 -5.54 13.38
CA ASP A 236 6.30 -6.54 14.38
C ASP A 236 6.80 -7.83 13.70
N LYS A 237 6.02 -8.32 12.72
CA LYS A 237 6.35 -9.54 11.98
C LYS A 237 7.47 -9.34 10.97
N ALA A 238 7.60 -8.14 10.42
CA ALA A 238 8.62 -7.76 9.44
C ALA A 238 9.95 -7.33 10.09
N TRP A 239 10.08 -7.44 11.42
CA TRP A 239 11.27 -6.98 12.12
C TRP A 239 12.51 -7.77 11.67
N VAL A 240 13.57 -7.03 11.34
CA VAL A 240 14.89 -7.58 11.00
C VAL A 240 15.80 -7.39 12.21
N GLU A 241 16.27 -8.48 12.82
CA GLU A 241 17.14 -8.43 14.02
C GLU A 241 18.57 -7.93 13.70
#